data_08025962af042a3cf3eb0d9dc280e40c
#
_entry.id   08025962af042a3cf3eb0d9dc280e40c
#
_cell.length_a   1.000
_cell.length_b   1.000
_cell.length_c   1.000
_cell.angle_alpha   90.00
_cell.angle_beta   90.00
_cell.angle_gamma   90.00
#
_symmetry.space_group_name_H-M   'P 1'
#
loop_
_entity.id
_entity.type
_entity.pdbx_description
1 polymer ?
#
loop_
_entity_poly.entity_id
_entity_poly.type
_entity_poly.pdbx_seq_one_letter_code
_entity_poly.pdbx_strand_id
1 'polypeptide(L)'
;KEQECNDNYSEEALYFILNQILILLLRNSTETAKPEKQSRITSIIHYLHENYTSPITLNDLAEQFYLSPYYLCREFKKYTNSTIVQYINSLRVGHAQRLFVETDKSVTEISKIVGFSNVTHFNRVYRSVTGLSPSKSRKQAKERSAAMERRGIPS
;
A
#
# COMPACT_ATOMS: atom_id res chain seq x y z
N LYS A 1 24.80 -19.21 -21.75
CA LYS A 1 23.76 -18.18 -21.98
C LYS A 1 22.95 -18.15 -20.71
N GLU A 2 23.36 -17.30 -19.79
CA GLU A 2 22.66 -17.00 -18.57
C GLU A 2 21.41 -16.18 -18.93
N GLN A 3 20.26 -16.70 -18.58
CA GLN A 3 18.98 -16.03 -18.70
C GLN A 3 18.80 -15.21 -17.42
N GLU A 4 19.04 -13.90 -17.52
CA GLU A 4 18.77 -12.92 -16.47
C GLU A 4 17.31 -13.06 -16.03
N CYS A 5 17.14 -13.48 -14.78
CA CYS A 5 15.85 -13.47 -14.10
C CYS A 5 15.52 -12.01 -13.79
N ASN A 6 14.74 -11.40 -14.68
CA ASN A 6 14.26 -10.03 -14.52
C ASN A 6 13.24 -10.00 -13.37
N ASP A 7 13.73 -9.82 -12.14
CA ASP A 7 12.93 -9.56 -10.95
C ASP A 7 12.36 -8.13 -11.01
N ASN A 8 11.41 -7.95 -11.92
CA ASN A 8 10.62 -6.75 -11.98
C ASN A 8 9.59 -6.75 -10.84
N TYR A 9 10.06 -6.66 -9.58
CA TYR A 9 9.27 -6.03 -8.54
C TYR A 9 9.09 -4.61 -9.04
N SER A 10 7.84 -4.26 -9.35
CA SER A 10 7.55 -2.97 -9.96
C SER A 10 8.33 -1.90 -9.20
N GLU A 11 9.13 -1.10 -9.91
CA GLU A 11 9.89 0.01 -9.33
C GLU A 11 9.02 0.85 -8.39
N GLU A 12 7.72 0.88 -8.65
CA GLU A 12 6.72 1.52 -7.81
C GLU A 12 6.55 0.88 -6.42
N ALA A 13 6.64 -0.45 -6.27
CA ALA A 13 6.58 -1.11 -4.96
C ALA A 13 7.89 -0.87 -4.18
N LEU A 14 9.03 -0.88 -4.86
CA LEU A 14 10.31 -0.49 -4.28
C LEU A 14 10.31 1.00 -3.88
N TYR A 15 9.78 1.87 -4.74
CA TYR A 15 9.62 3.29 -4.45
C TYR A 15 8.72 3.54 -3.23
N PHE A 16 7.67 2.75 -3.08
CA PHE A 16 6.78 2.85 -1.92
C PHE A 16 7.48 2.42 -0.63
N ILE A 17 8.23 1.31 -0.66
CA ILE A 17 9.01 0.82 0.49
C ILE A 17 10.15 1.79 0.82
N LEU A 18 10.87 2.30 -0.19
CA LEU A 18 11.94 3.29 -0.01
C LEU A 18 11.40 4.61 0.55
N ASN A 19 10.25 5.09 0.09
CA ASN A 19 9.59 6.26 0.68
C ASN A 19 9.18 6.02 2.14
N GLN A 20 8.70 4.83 2.50
CA GLN A 20 8.40 4.48 3.89
C GLN A 20 9.67 4.49 4.75
N ILE A 21 10.76 3.92 4.26
CA ILE A 21 12.05 3.89 4.96
C ILE A 21 12.62 5.32 5.05
N LEU A 22 12.54 6.12 3.99
CA LEU A 22 13.00 7.50 3.96
C LEU A 22 12.22 8.38 4.94
N ILE A 23 10.90 8.22 5.02
CA ILE A 23 10.06 8.92 6.02
C ILE A 23 10.47 8.53 7.44
N LEU A 24 10.77 7.27 7.71
CA LEU A 24 11.24 6.81 9.00
C LEU A 24 12.63 7.36 9.35
N LEU A 25 13.53 7.44 8.36
CA LEU A 25 14.88 7.99 8.55
C LEU A 25 14.86 9.52 8.73
N LEU A 26 14.04 10.24 7.97
CA LEU A 26 13.88 11.69 8.10
C LEU A 26 13.19 12.09 9.42
N ARG A 27 12.35 11.22 9.99
CA ARG A 27 11.75 11.42 11.31
C ARG A 27 12.78 11.47 12.43
N ASN A 28 13.94 10.82 12.26
CA ASN A 28 15.01 10.80 13.26
C ASN A 28 16.07 11.89 13.08
N SER A 29 16.03 12.72 12.03
CA SER A 29 17.17 13.60 11.67
C SER A 29 16.90 15.10 11.65
N THR A 30 15.69 15.59 11.92
CA THR A 30 15.44 17.05 11.90
C THR A 30 14.50 17.53 13.00
N GLU A 31 15.05 17.74 14.17
CA GLU A 31 14.57 18.80 15.07
C GLU A 31 15.07 20.14 14.55
N THR A 32 14.36 20.78 13.61
CA THR A 32 14.36 22.26 13.43
C THR A 32 13.19 22.70 12.54
N ALA A 33 12.23 23.36 13.16
CA ALA A 33 11.38 24.43 12.65
C ALA A 33 10.62 24.23 11.31
N LYS A 34 9.54 23.40 11.31
CA LYS A 34 8.21 23.70 10.80
C LYS A 34 7.21 22.67 11.34
N PRO A 35 6.95 22.62 12.65
CA PRO A 35 6.41 21.41 13.29
C PRO A 35 4.94 21.11 12.99
N GLU A 36 4.06 22.11 12.83
CA GLU A 36 2.61 21.84 12.82
C GLU A 36 2.06 21.23 11.53
N LYS A 37 2.50 21.69 10.36
CA LYS A 37 1.97 21.21 9.08
C LYS A 37 2.43 19.78 8.76
N GLN A 38 3.70 19.51 8.99
CA GLN A 38 4.31 18.20 8.75
C GLN A 38 3.78 17.17 9.75
N SER A 39 3.60 17.57 11.01
CA SER A 39 2.99 16.77 12.06
C SER A 39 1.55 16.33 11.70
N ARG A 40 0.73 17.23 11.14
CA ARG A 40 -0.66 16.91 10.76
C ARG A 40 -0.74 15.89 9.63
N ILE A 41 0.06 16.03 8.57
CA ILE A 41 0.06 15.05 7.46
C ILE A 41 0.59 13.69 7.94
N THR A 42 1.59 13.67 8.80
CA THR A 42 2.09 12.42 9.41
C THR A 42 1.00 11.72 10.24
N SER A 43 0.22 12.49 11.02
CA SER A 43 -0.91 11.94 11.79
C SER A 43 -2.00 11.36 10.87
N ILE A 44 -2.27 12.00 9.74
CA ILE A 44 -3.21 11.50 8.74
C ILE A 44 -2.69 10.20 8.11
N ILE A 45 -1.41 10.14 7.76
CA ILE A 45 -0.78 8.92 7.24
C ILE A 45 -0.90 7.78 8.26
N HIS A 46 -0.61 8.05 9.52
CA HIS A 46 -0.74 7.04 10.58
C HIS A 46 -2.18 6.53 10.69
N TYR A 47 -3.15 7.44 10.74
CA TYR A 47 -4.57 7.08 10.73
C TYR A 47 -4.95 6.21 9.53
N LEU A 48 -4.47 6.54 8.33
CA LEU A 48 -4.72 5.75 7.13
C LEU A 48 -4.12 4.33 7.25
N HIS A 49 -2.93 4.18 7.83
CA HIS A 49 -2.31 2.87 8.07
C HIS A 49 -3.10 1.99 9.04
N GLU A 50 -3.77 2.58 10.00
CA GLU A 50 -4.59 1.85 10.97
C GLU A 50 -5.99 1.52 10.44
N ASN A 51 -6.52 2.34 9.53
CA ASN A 51 -7.93 2.29 9.14
C ASN A 51 -8.20 1.98 7.67
N TYR A 52 -7.17 1.72 6.83
CA TYR A 52 -7.32 1.54 5.37
C TYR A 52 -8.30 0.44 4.95
N THR A 53 -8.57 -0.55 5.80
CA THR A 53 -9.52 -1.63 5.50
C THR A 53 -10.98 -1.18 5.63
N SER A 54 -11.22 -0.10 6.37
CA SER A 54 -12.54 0.48 6.58
C SER A 54 -12.91 1.45 5.45
N PRO A 55 -14.20 1.76 5.27
CA PRO A 55 -14.61 2.86 4.41
C PRO A 55 -14.09 4.21 4.96
N ILE A 56 -13.31 4.91 4.17
CA ILE A 56 -12.79 6.24 4.50
C ILE A 56 -13.23 7.19 3.40
N THR A 57 -13.96 8.23 3.75
CA THR A 57 -14.28 9.32 2.82
C THR A 57 -13.35 10.51 3.05
N LEU A 58 -13.17 11.32 2.01
CA LEU A 58 -12.36 12.53 2.11
C LEU A 58 -12.96 13.53 3.12
N ASN A 59 -14.30 13.62 3.19
CA ASN A 59 -14.97 14.53 4.09
C ASN A 59 -14.78 14.11 5.55
N ASP A 60 -14.97 12.82 5.87
CA ASP A 60 -14.77 12.30 7.23
C ASP A 60 -13.33 12.55 7.69
N LEU A 61 -12.36 12.31 6.80
CA LEU A 61 -10.96 12.53 7.10
C LEU A 61 -10.64 14.02 7.32
N ALA A 62 -11.21 14.91 6.51
CA ALA A 62 -11.04 16.34 6.64
C ALA A 62 -11.66 16.86 7.94
N GLU A 63 -12.84 16.39 8.30
CA GLU A 63 -13.53 16.73 9.55
C GLU A 63 -12.73 16.26 10.77
N GLN A 64 -12.27 15.00 10.76
CA GLN A 64 -11.50 14.41 11.86
C GLN A 64 -10.20 15.17 12.16
N PHE A 65 -9.55 15.71 11.13
CA PHE A 65 -8.30 16.47 11.29
C PHE A 65 -8.48 17.99 11.26
N TYR A 66 -9.74 18.47 11.32
CA TYR A 66 -10.08 19.91 11.30
C TYR A 66 -9.48 20.65 10.11
N LEU A 67 -9.56 20.05 8.92
CA LEU A 67 -9.02 20.58 7.67
C LEU A 67 -10.15 20.76 6.64
N SER A 68 -9.98 21.68 5.70
CA SER A 68 -10.83 21.66 4.52
C SER A 68 -10.41 20.52 3.56
N PRO A 69 -11.34 19.87 2.86
CA PRO A 69 -11.01 18.81 1.90
C PRO A 69 -10.01 19.26 0.84
N TYR A 70 -10.12 20.47 0.36
CA TYR A 70 -9.18 21.04 -0.62
C TYR A 70 -7.77 21.16 -0.07
N TYR A 71 -7.62 21.72 1.15
CA TYR A 71 -6.33 21.86 1.81
C TYR A 71 -5.69 20.47 2.06
N LEU A 72 -6.47 19.54 2.58
CA LEU A 72 -6.05 18.17 2.84
C LEU A 72 -5.51 17.49 1.57
N CYS A 73 -6.28 17.52 0.47
CA CYS A 73 -5.84 16.92 -0.81
C CYS A 73 -4.53 17.54 -1.32
N ARG A 74 -4.42 18.87 -1.28
CA ARG A 74 -3.25 19.59 -1.78
C ARG A 74 -2.00 19.27 -0.96
N GLU A 75 -2.07 19.39 0.35
CA GLU A 75 -0.92 19.16 1.23
C GLU A 75 -0.53 17.69 1.28
N PHE A 76 -1.50 16.77 1.29
CA PHE A 76 -1.25 15.33 1.23
C PHE A 76 -0.52 14.95 -0.07
N LYS A 77 -1.02 15.41 -1.22
CA LYS A 77 -0.38 15.16 -2.51
C LYS A 77 1.03 15.76 -2.59
N LYS A 78 1.22 16.97 -2.04
CA LYS A 78 2.53 17.62 -1.98
C LYS A 78 3.53 16.82 -1.14
N TYR A 79 3.07 16.19 -0.05
CA TYR A 79 3.92 15.46 0.88
C TYR A 79 4.21 14.02 0.41
N THR A 80 3.21 13.33 -0.17
CA THR A 80 3.29 11.90 -0.53
C THR A 80 3.46 11.63 -2.02
N ASN A 81 3.39 12.67 -2.87
CA ASN A 81 3.31 12.58 -4.33
C ASN A 81 2.13 11.75 -4.87
N SER A 82 1.15 11.41 -4.02
CA SER A 82 -0.03 10.63 -4.38
C SER A 82 -1.31 11.23 -3.81
N THR A 83 -2.45 10.92 -4.42
CA THR A 83 -3.73 11.26 -3.82
C THR A 83 -4.02 10.35 -2.64
N ILE A 84 -4.89 10.80 -1.70
CA ILE A 84 -5.33 9.99 -0.55
C ILE A 84 -5.93 8.65 -1.02
N VAL A 85 -6.73 8.66 -2.09
CA VAL A 85 -7.34 7.44 -2.65
C VAL A 85 -6.28 6.49 -3.22
N GLN A 86 -5.29 7.01 -3.95
CA GLN A 86 -4.18 6.20 -4.45
C GLN A 86 -3.37 5.60 -3.29
N TYR A 87 -3.13 6.39 -2.25
CA TYR A 87 -2.40 5.95 -1.07
C TYR A 87 -3.13 4.81 -0.34
N ILE A 88 -4.43 4.97 -0.05
CA ILE A 88 -5.26 3.91 0.55
C ILE A 88 -5.26 2.66 -0.33
N ASN A 89 -5.42 2.81 -1.64
CA ASN A 89 -5.42 1.70 -2.57
C ASN A 89 -4.07 0.94 -2.56
N SER A 90 -2.95 1.65 -2.47
CA SER A 90 -1.62 1.02 -2.37
C SER A 90 -1.47 0.22 -1.07
N LEU A 91 -1.95 0.74 0.07
CA LEU A 91 -1.98 0.00 1.34
C LEU A 91 -2.80 -1.28 1.24
N ARG A 92 -4.01 -1.19 0.67
CA ARG A 92 -4.90 -2.34 0.45
C ARG A 92 -4.29 -3.41 -0.44
N VAL A 93 -3.65 -2.98 -1.54
CA VAL A 93 -2.98 -3.89 -2.47
C VAL A 93 -1.78 -4.58 -1.81
N GLY A 94 -0.95 -3.84 -1.08
CA GLY A 94 0.17 -4.41 -0.32
C GLY A 94 -0.29 -5.44 0.73
N HIS A 95 -1.42 -5.18 1.42
CA HIS A 95 -2.02 -6.16 2.31
C HIS A 95 -2.53 -7.39 1.57
N ALA A 96 -3.19 -7.21 0.41
CA ALA A 96 -3.65 -8.33 -0.41
C ALA A 96 -2.48 -9.21 -0.89
N GLN A 97 -1.36 -8.62 -1.27
CA GLN A 97 -0.16 -9.38 -1.66
C GLN A 97 0.36 -10.27 -0.52
N ARG A 98 0.40 -9.76 0.71
CA ARG A 98 0.76 -10.56 1.89
C ARG A 98 -0.21 -11.72 2.11
N LEU A 99 -1.52 -11.46 2.06
CA LEU A 99 -2.55 -12.48 2.23
C LEU A 99 -2.52 -13.56 1.13
N PHE A 100 -2.05 -13.23 -0.09
CA PHE A 100 -1.86 -14.22 -1.15
C PHE A 100 -0.74 -15.23 -0.83
N VAL A 101 0.25 -14.83 -0.06
CA VAL A 101 1.35 -15.69 0.41
C VAL A 101 0.94 -16.45 1.65
N GLU A 102 0.35 -15.77 2.65
CA GLU A 102 0.12 -16.27 3.99
C GLU A 102 -1.14 -17.14 4.11
N THR A 103 -2.08 -17.06 3.14
CA THR A 103 -3.38 -17.71 3.28
C THR A 103 -3.84 -18.42 2.00
N ASP A 104 -4.78 -19.36 2.18
CA ASP A 104 -5.46 -20.04 1.07
C ASP A 104 -6.76 -19.35 0.62
N LYS A 105 -7.07 -18.18 1.18
CA LYS A 105 -8.31 -17.44 0.86
C LYS A 105 -8.39 -17.09 -0.63
N SER A 106 -9.61 -17.10 -1.16
CA SER A 106 -9.87 -16.71 -2.55
C SER A 106 -9.59 -15.23 -2.79
N VAL A 107 -9.37 -14.84 -4.05
CA VAL A 107 -9.21 -13.43 -4.44
C VAL A 107 -10.41 -12.58 -4.00
N THR A 108 -11.62 -13.15 -4.08
CA THR A 108 -12.85 -12.47 -3.66
C THR A 108 -12.89 -12.24 -2.15
N GLU A 109 -12.49 -13.22 -1.34
CA GLU A 109 -12.42 -13.05 0.12
C GLU A 109 -11.37 -12.03 0.49
N ILE A 110 -10.18 -12.13 -0.10
CA ILE A 110 -9.09 -11.18 0.16
C ILE A 110 -9.50 -9.76 -0.22
N SER A 111 -10.18 -9.58 -1.36
CA SER A 111 -10.64 -8.24 -1.76
C SER A 111 -11.54 -7.58 -0.70
N LYS A 112 -12.41 -8.37 -0.06
CA LYS A 112 -13.28 -7.90 1.04
C LYS A 112 -12.48 -7.59 2.31
N ILE A 113 -11.56 -8.48 2.70
CA ILE A 113 -10.72 -8.31 3.89
C ILE A 113 -9.91 -7.01 3.81
N VAL A 114 -9.36 -6.69 2.65
CA VAL A 114 -8.56 -5.48 2.47
C VAL A 114 -9.39 -4.22 2.23
N GLY A 115 -10.71 -4.30 2.28
CA GLY A 115 -11.61 -3.14 2.29
C GLY A 115 -12.20 -2.75 0.93
N PHE A 116 -12.20 -3.63 -0.08
CA PHE A 116 -12.93 -3.38 -1.32
C PHE A 116 -14.34 -3.98 -1.25
N SER A 117 -15.34 -3.14 -1.51
CA SER A 117 -16.75 -3.57 -1.61
C SER A 117 -17.06 -4.36 -2.89
N ASN A 118 -16.22 -4.21 -3.92
CA ASN A 118 -16.43 -4.81 -5.25
C ASN A 118 -15.14 -5.41 -5.78
N VAL A 119 -15.16 -6.71 -6.09
CA VAL A 119 -14.01 -7.46 -6.61
C VAL A 119 -13.56 -6.98 -8.00
N THR A 120 -14.46 -6.48 -8.83
CA THR A 120 -14.11 -5.92 -10.15
C THR A 120 -13.29 -4.65 -9.99
N HIS A 121 -13.67 -3.78 -9.03
CA HIS A 121 -12.91 -2.60 -8.68
C HIS A 121 -11.53 -2.99 -8.11
N PHE A 122 -11.49 -3.95 -7.20
CA PHE A 122 -10.24 -4.50 -6.67
C PHE A 122 -9.31 -4.98 -7.80
N ASN A 123 -9.79 -5.80 -8.73
CA ASN A 123 -8.99 -6.32 -9.84
C ASN A 123 -8.37 -5.20 -10.69
N ARG A 124 -9.15 -4.15 -10.98
CA ARG A 124 -8.68 -2.99 -11.74
C ARG A 124 -7.59 -2.23 -11.00
N VAL A 125 -7.83 -1.93 -9.70
CA VAL A 125 -6.87 -1.20 -8.86
C VAL A 125 -5.60 -2.04 -8.66
N TYR A 126 -5.75 -3.33 -8.34
CA TYR A 126 -4.62 -4.22 -8.14
C TYR A 126 -3.72 -4.27 -9.37
N ARG A 127 -4.33 -4.42 -10.57
CA ARG A 127 -3.57 -4.42 -11.82
C ARG A 127 -2.92 -3.07 -12.11
N SER A 128 -3.57 -1.97 -11.79
CA SER A 128 -2.99 -0.62 -11.94
C SER A 128 -1.77 -0.41 -11.06
N VAL A 129 -1.76 -0.97 -9.84
CA VAL A 129 -0.66 -0.81 -8.88
C VAL A 129 0.48 -1.79 -9.14
N THR A 130 0.16 -3.05 -9.51
CA THR A 130 1.18 -4.13 -9.59
C THR A 130 1.56 -4.55 -11.00
N GLY A 131 0.84 -4.08 -12.02
CA GLY A 131 0.97 -4.55 -13.41
C GLY A 131 0.39 -5.96 -13.67
N LEU A 132 0.00 -6.70 -12.63
CA LEU A 132 -0.47 -8.08 -12.72
C LEU A 132 -1.94 -8.22 -12.26
N SER A 133 -2.63 -9.26 -12.75
CA SER A 133 -3.93 -9.60 -12.16
C SER A 133 -3.75 -10.28 -10.80
N PRO A 134 -4.71 -10.09 -9.85
CA PRO A 134 -4.66 -10.75 -8.54
C PRO A 134 -4.50 -12.26 -8.62
N SER A 135 -5.20 -12.91 -9.55
CA SER A 135 -5.11 -14.37 -9.75
C SER A 135 -3.72 -14.82 -10.21
N LYS A 136 -3.06 -14.04 -11.09
CA LYS A 136 -1.71 -14.32 -11.54
C LYS A 136 -0.70 -14.12 -10.41
N SER A 137 -0.83 -13.03 -9.65
CA SER A 137 0.02 -12.78 -8.49
C SER A 137 -0.11 -13.87 -7.43
N ARG A 138 -1.33 -14.32 -7.14
CA ARG A 138 -1.57 -15.41 -6.20
C ARG A 138 -0.94 -16.73 -6.66
N LYS A 139 -1.06 -17.06 -7.95
CA LYS A 139 -0.43 -18.26 -8.52
C LYS A 139 1.09 -18.21 -8.35
N GLN A 140 1.70 -17.07 -8.69
CA GLN A 140 3.13 -16.88 -8.53
C GLN A 140 3.58 -16.94 -7.05
N ALA A 141 2.80 -16.37 -6.13
CA ALA A 141 3.09 -16.42 -4.69
C ALA A 141 3.13 -17.87 -4.20
N LYS A 142 2.11 -18.68 -4.55
CA LYS A 142 2.06 -20.10 -4.19
C LYS A 142 3.19 -20.92 -4.80
N GLU A 143 3.54 -20.68 -6.05
CA GLU A 143 4.65 -21.37 -6.71
C GLU A 143 6.00 -21.06 -6.04
N ARG A 144 6.19 -19.79 -5.60
CA ARG A 144 7.40 -19.38 -4.86
C ARG A 144 7.47 -20.03 -3.48
N SER A 145 6.38 -20.04 -2.72
CA SER A 145 6.34 -20.69 -1.41
C SER A 145 6.64 -22.18 -1.51
N ALA A 146 6.02 -22.88 -2.44
CA ALA A 146 6.28 -24.31 -2.69
C ALA A 146 7.72 -24.57 -3.15
N ALA A 147 8.36 -23.66 -3.87
CA ALA A 147 9.74 -23.77 -4.28
C ALA A 147 10.72 -23.55 -3.12
N MET A 148 10.39 -22.65 -2.18
CA MET A 148 11.17 -22.40 -0.96
C MET A 148 11.14 -23.60 -0.02
N GLU A 149 9.95 -24.16 0.22
CA GLU A 149 9.79 -25.39 1.03
C GLU A 149 10.62 -26.58 0.48
N ARG A 150 10.63 -26.75 -0.85
CA ARG A 150 11.47 -27.80 -1.49
C ARG A 150 12.97 -27.60 -1.34
N ARG A 151 13.42 -26.36 -1.09
CA ARG A 151 14.83 -26.01 -0.86
C ARG A 151 15.22 -26.04 0.62
N GLY A 152 14.29 -26.38 1.54
CA GLY A 152 14.55 -26.46 2.98
C GLY A 152 14.86 -25.11 3.64
N ILE A 153 14.44 -23.99 3.04
CA ILE A 153 14.60 -22.66 3.61
C ILE A 153 13.31 -22.36 4.39
N PRO A 154 13.37 -22.20 5.74
CA PRO A 154 12.19 -21.82 6.51
C PRO A 154 11.70 -20.43 6.10
N SER A 155 10.38 -20.28 6.01
CA SER A 155 9.67 -19.03 5.72
C SER A 155 9.74 -18.02 6.88
#